data_220193cd317c28a805c40a8d1c2fa38f
#
_entry.id   220193cd317c28a805c40a8d1c2fa38f
#
_cell.length_a   1.000
_cell.length_b   1.000
_cell.length_c   1.000
_cell.angle_alpha   90.00
_cell.angle_beta   90.00
_cell.angle_gamma   90.00
#
_symmetry.space_group_name_H-M   'P 1'
#
loop_
_entity.id
_entity.type
_entity.pdbx_description
1 polymer ?
#
loop_
_entity_poly.entity_id
_entity_poly.type
_entity_poly.pdbx_seq_one_letter_code
_entity_poly.pdbx_strand_id
1 'polypeptide(L)'
;NPVSVKRERIQPEKLHVRKAGDQALYSQVMVVEANGCRQIFIAGQTPRDRDGNCVGLGDMRAQIAQVGDNIKAALEAAGATLADIVKTTTYVTDMDEYFKHHDVRMRYFALALPTSTTVQVARLSRPEFMVEMAIV
;
A
#
# COMPACT_ATOMS: atom_id res chain seq x y z
N ASN A 1 -23.93 25.07 9.04
CA ASN A 1 -24.33 23.79 8.50
C ASN A 1 -23.28 22.72 8.82
N PRO A 2 -23.68 21.54 9.28
CA PRO A 2 -22.73 20.47 9.48
C PRO A 2 -22.09 20.08 8.14
N VAL A 3 -20.78 19.85 8.17
CA VAL A 3 -20.03 19.36 7.00
C VAL A 3 -20.51 17.94 6.68
N SER A 4 -20.93 17.72 5.44
CA SER A 4 -21.27 16.39 4.98
C SER A 4 -19.99 15.63 4.64
N VAL A 5 -19.76 14.50 5.28
CA VAL A 5 -18.63 13.62 5.05
C VAL A 5 -19.13 12.32 4.42
N LYS A 6 -18.56 11.98 3.27
CA LYS A 6 -18.86 10.71 2.60
C LYS A 6 -17.68 9.74 2.82
N ARG A 7 -18.02 8.49 3.10
CA ARG A 7 -17.06 7.39 3.19
C ARG A 7 -17.39 6.34 2.14
N GLU A 8 -16.39 5.90 1.42
CA GLU A 8 -16.55 4.83 0.44
C GLU A 8 -15.43 3.81 0.62
N ARG A 9 -15.83 2.55 0.79
CA ARG A 9 -14.93 1.42 0.80
C ARG A 9 -14.79 0.89 -0.61
N ILE A 10 -13.54 0.73 -1.08
CA ILE A 10 -13.26 0.15 -2.41
C ILE A 10 -12.44 -1.12 -2.23
N GLN A 11 -12.86 -2.20 -2.90
CA GLN A 11 -12.06 -3.40 -3.05
C GLN A 11 -11.53 -3.45 -4.48
N PRO A 12 -10.23 -3.11 -4.70
CA PRO A 12 -9.63 -3.20 -6.03
C PRO A 12 -9.64 -4.64 -6.54
N GLU A 13 -10.02 -4.82 -7.79
CA GLU A 13 -10.10 -6.15 -8.40
C GLU A 13 -8.75 -6.88 -8.40
N LYS A 14 -7.66 -6.13 -8.57
CA LYS A 14 -6.30 -6.68 -8.64
C LYS A 14 -5.69 -7.04 -7.30
N LEU A 15 -6.32 -6.65 -6.18
CA LEU A 15 -5.79 -6.89 -4.84
C LEU A 15 -6.44 -8.08 -4.17
N HIS A 16 -5.65 -8.77 -3.36
CA HIS A 16 -6.13 -9.87 -2.54
C HIS A 16 -7.13 -9.38 -1.49
N VAL A 17 -8.19 -10.16 -1.27
CA VAL A 17 -9.16 -9.91 -0.18
C VAL A 17 -8.86 -10.87 0.96
N ARG A 18 -8.46 -10.33 2.11
CA ARG A 18 -8.26 -11.14 3.30
C ARG A 18 -9.57 -11.27 4.07
N LYS A 19 -9.98 -12.52 4.32
CA LYS A 19 -11.25 -12.83 4.98
C LYS A 19 -11.05 -13.81 6.13
N ALA A 20 -11.95 -13.72 7.10
CA ALA A 20 -12.20 -14.76 8.09
C ALA A 20 -13.60 -15.32 7.79
N GLY A 21 -13.68 -16.55 7.23
CA GLY A 21 -14.91 -17.04 6.63
C GLY A 21 -15.35 -16.14 5.47
N ASP A 22 -16.59 -15.62 5.53
CA ASP A 22 -17.09 -14.67 4.53
C ASP A 22 -16.88 -13.20 4.91
N GLN A 23 -16.32 -12.95 6.10
CA GLN A 23 -16.11 -11.60 6.62
C GLN A 23 -14.76 -11.03 6.16
N ALA A 24 -14.80 -9.95 5.40
CA ALA A 24 -13.58 -9.17 5.11
C ALA A 24 -13.04 -8.58 6.40
N LEU A 25 -11.72 -8.66 6.60
CA LEU A 25 -11.11 -8.24 7.86
C LEU A 25 -10.80 -6.74 7.90
N TYR A 26 -10.62 -6.12 6.75
CA TYR A 26 -10.36 -4.68 6.62
C TYR A 26 -10.64 -4.22 5.19
N SER A 27 -10.64 -2.91 4.99
CA SER A 27 -10.75 -2.31 3.66
C SER A 27 -9.37 -2.10 3.06
N GLN A 28 -9.17 -2.50 1.81
CA GLN A 28 -7.93 -2.20 1.08
C GLN A 28 -7.84 -0.70 0.80
N VAL A 29 -8.95 -0.08 0.42
CA VAL A 29 -9.01 1.34 0.12
C VAL A 29 -10.23 1.95 0.82
N MET A 30 -10.02 3.10 1.45
CA MET A 30 -11.07 3.93 2.02
C MET A 30 -10.95 5.34 1.45
N VAL A 31 -12.00 5.83 0.83
CA VAL A 31 -12.09 7.21 0.34
C VAL A 31 -12.95 8.01 1.30
N VAL A 32 -12.44 9.14 1.74
CA VAL A 32 -13.17 10.10 2.57
C VAL A 32 -13.28 11.40 1.78
N GLU A 33 -14.49 11.91 1.63
CA GLU A 33 -14.76 13.13 0.87
C GLU A 33 -15.53 14.13 1.71
N ALA A 34 -15.03 15.37 1.74
CA ALA A 34 -15.69 16.49 2.40
C ALA A 34 -15.28 17.79 1.71
N ASN A 35 -16.22 18.68 1.45
CA ASN A 35 -15.97 20.02 0.87
C ASN A 35 -15.22 19.96 -0.46
N GLY A 36 -15.49 18.98 -1.31
CA GLY A 36 -14.82 18.81 -2.59
C GLY A 36 -13.39 18.24 -2.50
N CYS A 37 -12.91 17.95 -1.28
CA CYS A 37 -11.61 17.33 -1.06
C CYS A 37 -11.79 15.82 -0.86
N ARG A 38 -11.02 15.01 -1.57
CA ARG A 38 -11.00 13.55 -1.41
C ARG A 38 -9.67 13.13 -0.80
N GLN A 39 -9.72 12.35 0.28
CA GLN A 39 -8.56 11.68 0.84
C GLN A 39 -8.70 10.17 0.62
N ILE A 40 -7.64 9.55 0.13
CA ILE A 40 -7.61 8.14 -0.17
C ILE A 40 -6.64 7.47 0.79
N PHE A 41 -7.15 6.53 1.58
CA PHE A 41 -6.37 5.74 2.52
C PHE A 41 -6.20 4.34 1.94
N ILE A 42 -4.96 3.91 1.79
CA ILE A 42 -4.65 2.56 1.29
C ILE A 42 -4.04 1.77 2.43
N ALA A 43 -4.64 0.63 2.73
CA ALA A 43 -4.15 -0.29 3.75
C ALA A 43 -2.70 -0.69 3.46
N GLY A 44 -1.97 -1.10 4.47
CA GLY A 44 -0.61 -1.61 4.33
C GLY A 44 -0.56 -2.69 3.25
N GLN A 45 0.17 -2.42 2.17
CA GLN A 45 0.35 -3.38 1.09
C GLN A 45 1.58 -4.23 1.36
N THR A 46 1.37 -5.52 1.36
CA THR A 46 2.40 -6.55 1.42
C THR A 46 2.63 -7.14 0.03
N PRO A 47 3.73 -7.87 -0.21
CA PRO A 47 4.06 -8.35 -1.55
C PRO A 47 3.23 -9.58 -1.96
N ARG A 48 1.91 -9.45 -1.90
CA ARG A 48 0.95 -10.47 -2.32
C ARG A 48 0.47 -10.24 -3.73
N ASP A 49 0.28 -11.32 -4.47
CA ASP A 49 -0.51 -11.27 -5.68
C ASP A 49 -2.02 -11.32 -5.34
N ARG A 50 -2.87 -11.33 -6.36
CA ARG A 50 -4.33 -11.37 -6.20
C ARG A 50 -4.81 -12.61 -5.44
N ASP A 51 -4.10 -13.74 -5.57
CA ASP A 51 -4.46 -14.99 -4.90
C ASP A 51 -3.94 -15.07 -3.47
N GLY A 52 -3.19 -14.06 -3.03
CA GLY A 52 -2.64 -13.98 -1.68
C GLY A 52 -1.27 -14.62 -1.53
N ASN A 53 -0.65 -15.06 -2.62
CA ASN A 53 0.68 -15.66 -2.60
C ASN A 53 1.76 -14.58 -2.52
N CYS A 54 2.84 -14.87 -1.79
CA CYS A 54 4.01 -13.99 -1.75
C CYS A 54 4.73 -14.00 -3.09
N VAL A 55 4.99 -12.80 -3.62
CA VAL A 55 5.82 -12.60 -4.79
C VAL A 55 7.21 -12.17 -4.34
N GLY A 56 8.26 -12.86 -4.81
CA GLY A 56 9.63 -12.51 -4.47
C GLY A 56 10.11 -13.12 -3.14
N LEU A 57 9.93 -14.42 -2.95
CA LEU A 57 10.47 -15.11 -1.76
C LEU A 57 11.99 -14.87 -1.65
N GLY A 58 12.42 -14.31 -0.50
CA GLY A 58 13.83 -14.01 -0.25
C GLY A 58 14.41 -12.88 -1.11
N ASP A 59 13.58 -12.16 -1.85
CA ASP A 59 13.99 -11.13 -2.81
C ASP A 59 13.32 -9.79 -2.47
N MET A 60 14.03 -8.95 -1.71
CA MET A 60 13.55 -7.63 -1.30
C MET A 60 13.16 -6.76 -2.51
N ARG A 61 13.97 -6.80 -3.55
CA ARG A 61 13.74 -6.00 -4.76
C ARG A 61 12.41 -6.34 -5.44
N ALA A 62 12.16 -7.64 -5.62
CA ALA A 62 10.89 -8.11 -6.20
C ALA A 62 9.72 -7.80 -5.30
N GLN A 63 9.89 -7.88 -3.98
CA GLN A 63 8.84 -7.56 -3.02
C GLN A 63 8.49 -6.07 -3.04
N ILE A 64 9.47 -5.18 -3.11
CA ILE A 64 9.22 -3.73 -3.25
C ILE A 64 8.42 -3.45 -4.52
N ALA A 65 8.79 -4.08 -5.63
CA ALA A 65 8.07 -3.90 -6.90
C ALA A 65 6.61 -4.37 -6.81
N GLN A 66 6.37 -5.52 -6.19
CA GLN A 66 4.99 -6.02 -6.02
C GLN A 66 4.15 -5.10 -5.12
N VAL A 67 4.73 -4.62 -4.02
CA VAL A 67 4.05 -3.65 -3.15
C VAL A 67 3.72 -2.38 -3.93
N GLY A 68 4.67 -1.86 -4.71
CA GLY A 68 4.45 -0.69 -5.56
C GLY A 68 3.34 -0.90 -6.59
N ASP A 69 3.31 -2.05 -7.24
CA ASP A 69 2.25 -2.40 -8.21
C ASP A 69 0.89 -2.50 -7.54
N ASN A 70 0.82 -3.05 -6.33
CA ASN A 70 -0.41 -3.11 -5.54
C ASN A 70 -0.91 -1.71 -5.17
N ILE A 71 -0.01 -0.82 -4.76
CA ILE A 71 -0.34 0.59 -4.47
C ILE A 71 -0.90 1.27 -5.71
N LYS A 72 -0.24 1.09 -6.85
CA LYS A 72 -0.70 1.66 -8.14
C LYS A 72 -2.11 1.17 -8.49
N ALA A 73 -2.37 -0.13 -8.35
CA ALA A 73 -3.69 -0.71 -8.60
C ALA A 73 -4.76 -0.15 -7.65
N ALA A 74 -4.41 0.04 -6.37
CA ALA A 74 -5.32 0.62 -5.39
C ALA A 74 -5.67 2.07 -5.73
N LEU A 75 -4.69 2.88 -6.11
CA LEU A 75 -4.90 4.26 -6.53
C LEU A 75 -5.79 4.34 -7.77
N GLU A 76 -5.51 3.54 -8.78
CA GLU A 76 -6.32 3.51 -10.01
C GLU A 76 -7.77 3.14 -9.73
N ALA A 77 -8.02 2.19 -8.84
CA ALA A 77 -9.37 1.81 -8.43
C ALA A 77 -10.13 2.96 -7.76
N ALA A 78 -9.41 3.88 -7.12
CA ALA A 78 -9.99 5.07 -6.49
C ALA A 78 -9.98 6.31 -7.40
N GLY A 79 -9.58 6.16 -8.67
CA GLY A 79 -9.53 7.26 -9.63
C GLY A 79 -8.34 8.21 -9.44
N ALA A 80 -7.27 7.74 -8.80
CA ALA A 80 -6.06 8.51 -8.55
C ALA A 80 -4.85 7.87 -9.25
N THR A 81 -3.71 8.52 -9.14
CA THR A 81 -2.44 8.05 -9.71
C THR A 81 -1.32 8.15 -8.67
N LEU A 82 -0.16 7.59 -9.01
CA LEU A 82 1.03 7.69 -8.16
C LEU A 82 1.44 9.14 -7.86
N ALA A 83 1.11 10.08 -8.76
CA ALA A 83 1.39 11.50 -8.57
C ALA A 83 0.61 12.13 -7.41
N ASP A 84 -0.47 11.50 -6.98
CA ASP A 84 -1.37 12.02 -5.94
C ASP A 84 -0.97 11.61 -4.52
N ILE A 85 0.05 10.78 -4.36
CA ILE A 85 0.47 10.27 -3.06
C ILE A 85 1.01 11.40 -2.19
N VAL A 86 0.54 11.49 -0.97
CA VAL A 86 0.91 12.52 0.01
C VAL A 86 1.83 11.98 1.09
N LYS A 87 1.60 10.74 1.52
CA LYS A 87 2.28 10.15 2.68
C LYS A 87 2.54 8.67 2.45
N THR A 88 3.75 8.25 2.79
CA THR A 88 4.13 6.83 2.84
C THR A 88 4.61 6.46 4.23
N THR A 89 4.18 5.31 4.73
CA THR A 89 4.72 4.69 5.92
C THR A 89 5.18 3.29 5.55
N THR A 90 6.46 3.01 5.73
CA THR A 90 7.09 1.77 5.28
C THR A 90 7.63 0.99 6.46
N TYR A 91 7.34 -0.29 6.49
CA TYR A 91 7.80 -1.25 7.48
C TYR A 91 8.67 -2.28 6.77
N VAL A 92 9.88 -2.50 7.27
CA VAL A 92 10.83 -3.45 6.68
C VAL A 92 11.41 -4.37 7.75
N THR A 93 11.76 -5.59 7.36
CA THR A 93 12.39 -6.54 8.29
C THR A 93 13.92 -6.44 8.27
N ASP A 94 14.49 -5.79 7.26
CA ASP A 94 15.93 -5.57 7.11
C ASP A 94 16.17 -4.22 6.43
N MET A 95 16.50 -3.21 7.23
CA MET A 95 16.69 -1.83 6.75
C MET A 95 17.86 -1.71 5.79
N ASP A 96 18.98 -2.39 6.08
CA ASP A 96 20.17 -2.33 5.23
C ASP A 96 19.90 -2.93 3.84
N GLU A 97 19.18 -4.03 3.80
CA GLU A 97 18.78 -4.63 2.54
C GLU A 97 17.81 -3.75 1.76
N TYR A 98 16.84 -3.14 2.46
CA TYR A 98 15.88 -2.22 1.85
C TYR A 98 16.58 -1.04 1.18
N PHE A 99 17.58 -0.45 1.82
CA PHE A 99 18.31 0.71 1.29
C PHE A 99 19.11 0.41 0.02
N LYS A 100 19.38 -0.83 -0.30
CA LYS A 100 20.05 -1.19 -1.55
C LYS A 100 19.18 -1.02 -2.79
N HIS A 101 17.86 -0.81 -2.61
CA HIS A 101 16.88 -0.87 -3.69
C HIS A 101 16.09 0.44 -3.86
N HIS A 102 16.70 1.59 -3.59
CA HIS A 102 16.08 2.90 -3.80
C HIS A 102 15.60 3.12 -5.23
N ASP A 103 16.28 2.59 -6.20
CA ASP A 103 15.92 2.73 -7.61
C ASP A 103 14.54 2.12 -7.90
N VAL A 104 14.25 0.94 -7.34
CA VAL A 104 12.93 0.31 -7.50
C VAL A 104 11.85 1.13 -6.78
N ARG A 105 12.11 1.54 -5.54
CA ARG A 105 11.20 2.35 -4.76
C ARG A 105 10.84 3.64 -5.51
N MET A 106 11.83 4.31 -6.08
CA MET A 106 11.63 5.59 -6.74
C MET A 106 10.88 5.49 -8.08
N ARG A 107 10.75 4.30 -8.66
CA ARG A 107 9.83 4.12 -9.81
C ARG A 107 8.40 4.48 -9.46
N TYR A 108 8.02 4.29 -8.19
CA TYR A 108 6.65 4.53 -7.71
C TYR A 108 6.49 5.91 -7.05
N PHE A 109 7.53 6.43 -6.41
CA PHE A 109 7.41 7.61 -5.57
C PHE A 109 8.14 8.86 -6.06
N ALA A 110 8.96 8.78 -7.09
CA ALA A 110 9.72 9.94 -7.58
C ALA A 110 8.83 11.09 -8.05
N LEU A 111 7.70 10.77 -8.67
CA LEU A 111 6.81 11.77 -9.24
C LEU A 111 6.14 12.63 -8.18
N ALA A 112 5.62 12.01 -7.13
CA ALA A 112 4.93 12.71 -6.04
C ALA A 112 5.88 13.23 -4.96
N LEU A 113 6.99 12.54 -4.70
CA LEU A 113 7.90 12.79 -3.58
C LEU A 113 7.14 12.96 -2.26
N PRO A 114 6.38 11.96 -1.83
CA PRO A 114 5.56 12.08 -0.62
C PRO A 114 6.41 12.13 0.64
N THR A 115 5.78 12.54 1.74
CA THR A 115 6.41 12.37 3.04
C THR A 115 6.67 10.89 3.29
N SER A 116 7.74 10.58 3.99
CA SER A 116 8.18 9.19 4.18
C SER A 116 8.60 8.94 5.62
N THR A 117 8.08 7.86 6.18
CA THR A 117 8.55 7.28 7.43
C THR A 117 8.85 5.81 7.19
N THR A 118 10.06 5.38 7.51
CA THR A 118 10.47 3.99 7.35
C THR A 118 11.02 3.47 8.67
N VAL A 119 10.51 2.32 9.12
CA VAL A 119 10.95 1.68 10.37
C VAL A 119 11.23 0.20 10.13
N GLN A 120 12.22 -0.32 10.85
CA GLN A 120 12.48 -1.75 10.89
C GLN A 120 11.62 -2.40 11.96
N VAL A 121 11.02 -3.51 11.61
CA VAL A 121 10.14 -4.28 12.50
C VAL A 121 10.68 -5.71 12.64
N ALA A 122 10.33 -6.37 13.73
CA ALA A 122 10.77 -7.74 13.98
C ALA A 122 10.17 -8.73 12.98
N ARG A 123 8.93 -8.51 12.56
CA ARG A 123 8.20 -9.39 11.66
C ARG A 123 6.98 -8.68 11.08
N LEU A 124 6.57 -9.06 9.88
CA LEU A 124 5.29 -8.68 9.28
C LEU A 124 4.26 -9.80 9.47
N SER A 125 3.08 -9.67 8.84
CA SER A 125 1.97 -10.63 9.05
C SER A 125 2.32 -12.06 8.65
N ARG A 126 3.24 -12.24 7.71
CA ARG A 126 3.80 -13.54 7.33
C ARG A 126 5.33 -13.47 7.37
N PRO A 127 6.02 -14.56 7.79
CA PRO A 127 7.47 -14.56 7.93
C PRO A 127 8.25 -14.22 6.66
N GLU A 128 7.70 -14.54 5.49
CA GLU A 128 8.33 -14.28 4.18
C GLU A 128 8.20 -12.83 3.71
N PHE A 129 7.33 -12.03 4.30
CA PHE A 129 7.18 -10.62 3.93
C PHE A 129 8.32 -9.79 4.51
N MET A 130 9.03 -9.08 3.65
CA MET A 130 10.18 -8.24 4.03
C MET A 130 9.82 -6.75 4.04
N VAL A 131 8.72 -6.37 3.42
CA VAL A 131 8.30 -4.97 3.27
C VAL A 131 6.78 -4.82 3.25
N GLU A 132 6.30 -3.74 3.85
CA GLU A 132 4.90 -3.33 3.83
C GLU A 132 4.84 -1.81 3.75
N MET A 133 3.93 -1.25 2.94
CA MET A 133 3.75 0.18 2.81
C MET A 133 2.29 0.57 2.93
N ALA A 134 2.00 1.56 3.79
CA ALA A 134 0.70 2.21 3.91
C ALA A 134 0.77 3.59 3.25
N ILE A 135 -0.30 3.98 2.58
CA ILE A 135 -0.34 5.16 1.71
C ILE A 135 -1.54 6.05 2.03
N VAL A 136 -1.30 7.32 1.98
CA VAL A 136 -2.36 8.34 1.94
C VAL A 136 -2.16 9.21 0.71
#